data_aa7da32c63ff767b987cac9d0fdc260c
#
_entry.id   aa7da32c63ff767b987cac9d0fdc260c
#
_cell.length_a   1.000
_cell.length_b   1.000
_cell.length_c   1.000
_cell.angle_alpha   90.00
_cell.angle_beta   90.00
_cell.angle_gamma   90.00
#
_symmetry.space_group_name_H-M   'P 1'
#
loop_
_entity.id
_entity.type
_entity.pdbx_description
1 polymer ?
#
loop_
_entity_poly.entity_id
_entity_poly.type
_entity_poly.pdbx_seq_one_letter_code
_entity_poly.pdbx_strand_id
1 'polypeptide(L)'
;MRRYNSLDFDGGSRKRASYIAVTLALAVVSLGVAFLWQKSESKSLAPTLANEKQEITPEISKDGKKYEEETIISKSEYVTSSYFDDACFIGDSLTTGIETYGILDNAKVLATIGVNVDTIKSTPFYELEGKSLTALEALEELDGINKIYVMLGSNGIAWLSKDSLISSYREFVLEIQKIKPEATIYIQSILPVTKTLSDLANNISNDKIDQYNAQLVSLAKELGCYYVDVNSELKDEEGCLPEYASQSDGMHLTSEYYVHWIDYLKCHTAP
;
A
#
# COMPACT_ATOMS: atom_id res chain seq x y z
N MET A 1 9.10 -40.60 -53.79
CA MET A 1 10.20 -40.01 -53.04
C MET A 1 9.99 -38.51 -52.92
N ARG A 2 9.46 -38.03 -51.79
CA ARG A 2 9.39 -36.60 -51.46
C ARG A 2 10.07 -36.41 -50.08
N ARG A 3 11.10 -35.58 -50.04
CA ARG A 3 11.86 -35.25 -48.85
C ARG A 3 11.06 -34.25 -48.04
N TYR A 4 10.89 -34.53 -46.75
CA TYR A 4 10.38 -33.56 -45.75
C TYR A 4 11.54 -32.75 -45.25
N ASN A 5 11.45 -31.40 -45.36
CA ASN A 5 12.35 -30.47 -44.73
C ASN A 5 11.92 -30.26 -43.28
N SER A 6 12.87 -30.42 -42.38
CA SER A 6 12.76 -30.07 -40.97
C SER A 6 12.68 -28.54 -40.82
N LEU A 7 11.63 -28.05 -40.16
CA LEU A 7 11.52 -26.66 -39.71
C LEU A 7 12.21 -26.53 -38.34
N ASP A 8 13.24 -25.71 -38.29
CA ASP A 8 13.95 -25.35 -37.07
C ASP A 8 13.06 -24.54 -36.13
N PHE A 9 12.83 -25.07 -34.92
CA PHE A 9 12.25 -24.38 -33.77
C PHE A 9 13.39 -23.78 -32.93
N ASP A 10 13.87 -22.58 -33.28
CA ASP A 10 14.78 -21.84 -32.42
C ASP A 10 14.31 -20.38 -32.21
N GLY A 11 13.17 -20.21 -31.56
CA GLY A 11 12.63 -18.91 -31.17
C GLY A 11 12.38 -18.74 -29.65
N GLY A 12 12.39 -19.85 -28.88
CA GLY A 12 12.01 -19.82 -27.46
C GLY A 12 13.16 -19.50 -26.49
N SER A 13 14.40 -19.77 -26.87
CA SER A 13 15.53 -19.64 -25.94
C SER A 13 16.02 -18.19 -25.77
N ARG A 14 15.92 -17.37 -26.82
CA ARG A 14 16.38 -15.96 -26.77
C ARG A 14 15.49 -15.05 -25.92
N LYS A 15 14.17 -15.31 -25.87
CA LYS A 15 13.26 -14.52 -25.03
C LYS A 15 13.43 -14.83 -23.54
N ARG A 16 13.65 -16.10 -23.18
CA ARG A 16 13.92 -16.51 -21.79
C ARG A 16 15.23 -15.96 -21.25
N ALA A 17 16.26 -15.91 -22.07
CA ALA A 17 17.56 -15.33 -21.70
C ALA A 17 17.46 -13.80 -21.47
N SER A 18 16.62 -13.08 -22.22
CA SER A 18 16.39 -11.64 -22.04
C SER A 18 15.68 -11.33 -20.70
N TYR A 19 14.68 -12.12 -20.30
CA TYR A 19 13.99 -11.91 -19.04
C TYR A 19 14.88 -12.18 -17.81
N ILE A 20 15.73 -13.23 -17.89
CA ILE A 20 16.70 -13.53 -16.82
C ILE A 20 17.76 -12.43 -16.71
N ALA A 21 18.20 -11.86 -17.82
CA ALA A 21 19.16 -10.77 -17.82
C ALA A 21 18.59 -9.46 -17.25
N VAL A 22 17.33 -9.17 -17.49
CA VAL A 22 16.63 -7.98 -16.93
C VAL A 22 16.40 -8.12 -15.42
N THR A 23 16.01 -9.30 -14.95
CA THR A 23 15.82 -9.54 -13.51
C THR A 23 17.14 -9.51 -12.73
N LEU A 24 18.24 -10.02 -13.29
CA LEU A 24 19.57 -9.92 -12.69
C LEU A 24 20.11 -8.48 -12.69
N ALA A 25 19.83 -7.69 -13.72
CA ALA A 25 20.24 -6.29 -13.79
C ALA A 25 19.51 -5.42 -12.73
N LEU A 26 18.23 -5.67 -12.48
CA LEU A 26 17.47 -4.98 -11.44
C LEU A 26 17.93 -5.34 -10.02
N ALA A 27 18.34 -6.59 -9.78
CA ALA A 27 18.91 -7.02 -8.50
C ALA A 27 20.27 -6.37 -8.21
N VAL A 28 21.10 -6.16 -9.24
CA VAL A 28 22.43 -5.52 -9.09
C VAL A 28 22.30 -4.01 -8.85
N VAL A 29 21.30 -3.36 -9.46
CA VAL A 29 21.06 -1.92 -9.25
C VAL A 29 20.54 -1.67 -7.82
N SER A 30 19.68 -2.52 -7.28
CA SER A 30 19.18 -2.39 -5.91
C SER A 30 20.28 -2.59 -4.85
N LEU A 31 21.23 -3.50 -5.09
CA LEU A 31 22.38 -3.69 -4.20
C LEU A 31 23.41 -2.55 -4.30
N GLY A 32 23.57 -1.94 -5.47
CA GLY A 32 24.46 -0.81 -5.69
C GLY A 32 24.00 0.47 -5.00
N VAL A 33 22.71 0.75 -5.00
CA VAL A 33 22.11 1.92 -4.34
C VAL A 33 22.20 1.78 -2.81
N ALA A 34 21.97 0.60 -2.26
CA ALA A 34 22.12 0.34 -0.82
C ALA A 34 23.56 0.54 -0.34
N PHE A 35 24.56 0.14 -1.15
CA PHE A 35 25.97 0.28 -0.78
C PHE A 35 26.47 1.74 -0.83
N LEU A 36 25.93 2.56 -1.73
CA LEU A 36 26.28 3.97 -1.83
C LEU A 36 25.65 4.79 -0.70
N TRP A 37 24.49 4.40 -0.22
CA TRP A 37 23.79 5.08 0.88
C TRP A 37 24.49 4.83 2.22
N GLN A 38 24.95 3.60 2.47
CA GLN A 38 25.65 3.21 3.68
C GLN A 38 27.00 3.94 3.88
N LYS A 39 27.57 4.50 2.79
CA LYS A 39 28.85 5.24 2.83
C LYS A 39 28.69 6.72 3.13
N SER A 40 27.46 7.24 3.14
CA SER A 40 27.15 8.67 3.37
C SER A 40 26.91 9.03 4.84
N GLU A 41 26.68 8.05 5.73
CA GLU A 41 26.28 8.31 7.12
C GLU A 41 27.43 8.44 8.15
N SER A 42 28.69 8.49 7.73
CA SER A 42 29.82 8.60 8.67
C SER A 42 30.39 10.02 8.81
N LYS A 43 29.57 11.02 9.03
CA LYS A 43 29.99 12.31 9.61
C LYS A 43 28.88 12.93 10.46
N SER A 44 28.82 12.50 11.71
CA SER A 44 28.03 13.12 12.75
C SER A 44 28.82 14.25 13.40
N LEU A 45 28.33 15.47 13.29
CA LEU A 45 28.64 16.58 14.16
C LEU A 45 27.43 16.83 15.04
N ALA A 46 27.54 16.54 16.31
CA ALA A 46 26.52 16.88 17.30
C ALA A 46 26.53 18.39 17.59
N PRO A 47 25.36 19.00 17.73
CA PRO A 47 25.19 20.14 18.62
C PRO A 47 24.21 19.80 19.76
N THR A 48 24.69 20.06 20.95
CA THR A 48 23.96 20.19 22.19
C THR A 48 22.84 21.22 22.02
N LEU A 49 21.57 20.84 22.23
CA LEU A 49 20.49 21.79 22.40
C LEU A 49 19.64 21.44 23.60
N ALA A 50 19.45 22.48 24.39
CA ALA A 50 18.70 22.54 25.61
C ALA A 50 17.19 22.29 25.38
N ASN A 51 16.57 21.69 26.40
CA ASN A 51 15.14 21.53 26.59
C ASN A 51 14.37 22.85 26.41
N GLU A 52 13.43 22.86 25.48
CA GLU A 52 12.19 23.61 25.61
C GLU A 52 11.03 22.68 25.27
N LYS A 53 10.31 22.27 26.30
CA LYS A 53 8.98 21.64 26.16
C LYS A 53 8.02 22.73 25.70
N GLN A 54 7.71 22.76 24.44
CA GLN A 54 6.45 23.37 23.98
C GLN A 54 5.35 22.32 24.05
N GLU A 55 4.46 22.49 24.99
CA GLU A 55 3.15 21.86 24.99
C GLU A 55 2.39 22.37 23.77
N ILE A 56 2.30 21.55 22.73
CA ILE A 56 1.38 21.78 21.61
C ILE A 56 0.01 21.35 22.09
N THR A 57 -0.79 22.30 22.57
CA THR A 57 -2.23 22.11 22.73
C THR A 57 -2.84 21.98 21.33
N PRO A 58 -3.59 20.91 21.02
CA PRO A 58 -4.27 20.80 19.74
C PRO A 58 -5.38 21.85 19.69
N GLU A 59 -5.32 22.77 18.74
CA GLU A 59 -6.48 23.59 18.37
C GLU A 59 -7.56 22.68 17.81
N ILE A 60 -8.64 22.52 18.58
CA ILE A 60 -9.85 21.81 18.17
C ILE A 60 -10.49 22.64 17.06
N SER A 61 -10.48 22.12 15.83
CA SER A 61 -11.28 22.63 14.73
C SER A 61 -12.76 22.63 15.10
N LYS A 62 -13.39 23.77 14.89
CA LYS A 62 -14.81 24.01 15.19
C LYS A 62 -15.71 23.45 14.09
N ASP A 63 -15.80 22.15 13.97
CA ASP A 63 -16.97 21.49 13.40
C ASP A 63 -17.05 20.09 14.01
N GLY A 64 -17.90 19.98 15.02
CA GLY A 64 -18.06 18.77 15.82
C GLY A 64 -18.72 17.64 15.02
N LYS A 65 -18.00 16.98 14.13
CA LYS A 65 -18.33 15.62 13.73
C LYS A 65 -17.89 14.70 14.87
N LYS A 66 -18.86 14.06 15.49
CA LYS A 66 -18.72 13.12 16.58
C LYS A 66 -18.11 11.80 16.07
N TYR A 67 -16.78 11.71 16.03
CA TYR A 67 -16.04 10.48 15.73
C TYR A 67 -15.64 9.75 17.03
N GLU A 68 -16.54 9.67 18.00
CA GLU A 68 -16.16 9.23 19.35
C GLU A 68 -16.31 7.75 19.62
N GLU A 69 -16.81 6.89 18.72
CA GLU A 69 -17.00 5.49 19.13
C GLU A 69 -16.45 4.38 18.24
N GLU A 70 -16.15 4.54 16.94
CA GLU A 70 -15.57 3.42 16.17
C GLU A 70 -14.55 3.86 15.10
N THR A 71 -13.31 4.09 15.53
CA THR A 71 -12.20 4.23 14.56
C THR A 71 -12.01 2.95 13.72
N ILE A 72 -12.13 1.79 14.35
CA ILE A 72 -12.08 0.49 13.65
C ILE A 72 -13.47 0.19 13.14
N ILE A 73 -13.61 0.05 11.83
CA ILE A 73 -14.90 -0.26 11.22
C ILE A 73 -15.35 -1.67 11.63
N SER A 74 -16.48 -1.74 12.28
CA SER A 74 -17.17 -3.00 12.58
C SER A 74 -17.94 -3.49 11.36
N LYS A 75 -18.31 -4.78 11.37
CA LYS A 75 -19.13 -5.37 10.30
C LYS A 75 -20.44 -4.61 10.13
N SER A 76 -20.70 -4.15 8.92
CA SER A 76 -21.92 -3.46 8.49
C SER A 76 -22.81 -4.34 7.61
N GLU A 77 -23.96 -3.79 7.20
CA GLU A 77 -24.75 -4.39 6.13
C GLU A 77 -23.94 -4.47 4.84
N TYR A 78 -24.15 -5.55 4.05
CA TYR A 78 -23.45 -5.75 2.79
C TYR A 78 -23.91 -4.71 1.75
N VAL A 79 -22.96 -3.99 1.16
CA VAL A 79 -23.20 -3.05 0.07
C VAL A 79 -22.78 -3.64 -1.27
N THR A 80 -23.41 -3.17 -2.36
CA THR A 80 -23.02 -3.57 -3.72
C THR A 80 -21.78 -2.82 -4.19
N SER A 81 -21.21 -3.23 -5.32
CA SER A 81 -20.03 -2.54 -5.88
C SER A 81 -20.29 -1.06 -6.19
N SER A 82 -21.56 -0.64 -6.41
CA SER A 82 -21.89 0.77 -6.61
C SER A 82 -21.58 1.70 -5.43
N TYR A 83 -21.37 1.14 -4.23
CA TYR A 83 -20.87 1.90 -3.08
C TYR A 83 -19.50 2.53 -3.35
N PHE A 84 -18.73 1.95 -4.27
CA PHE A 84 -17.37 2.39 -4.63
C PHE A 84 -17.33 3.27 -5.89
N ASP A 85 -18.47 3.70 -6.46
CA ASP A 85 -18.53 4.57 -7.66
C ASP A 85 -17.80 5.90 -7.46
N ASP A 86 -17.74 6.40 -6.23
CA ASP A 86 -17.06 7.62 -5.79
C ASP A 86 -15.83 7.34 -4.91
N ALA A 87 -15.28 6.12 -5.02
CA ALA A 87 -14.10 5.71 -4.25
C ALA A 87 -12.80 5.82 -5.05
N CYS A 88 -11.73 6.17 -4.33
CA CYS A 88 -10.35 6.12 -4.83
C CYS A 88 -9.50 5.24 -3.91
N PHE A 89 -8.84 4.24 -4.49
CA PHE A 89 -7.89 3.37 -3.81
C PHE A 89 -6.47 3.86 -4.08
N ILE A 90 -5.73 4.20 -3.02
CA ILE A 90 -4.36 4.70 -3.12
C ILE A 90 -3.42 3.71 -2.46
N GLY A 91 -2.37 3.26 -3.19
CA GLY A 91 -1.46 2.29 -2.61
C GLY A 91 -0.29 1.86 -3.48
N ASP A 92 0.28 0.73 -3.12
CA ASP A 92 1.43 0.11 -3.77
C ASP A 92 1.03 -1.02 -4.74
N SER A 93 1.94 -1.94 -5.02
CA SER A 93 1.72 -3.07 -5.94
C SER A 93 0.55 -3.97 -5.54
N LEU A 94 0.23 -4.08 -4.26
CA LEU A 94 -0.95 -4.84 -3.81
C LEU A 94 -2.23 -4.14 -4.25
N THR A 95 -2.30 -2.83 -4.15
CA THR A 95 -3.47 -2.05 -4.58
C THR A 95 -3.65 -2.07 -6.11
N THR A 96 -2.57 -2.17 -6.91
CA THR A 96 -2.69 -2.28 -8.38
C THR A 96 -3.47 -3.52 -8.82
N GLY A 97 -3.51 -4.56 -8.00
CA GLY A 97 -4.25 -5.79 -8.32
C GLY A 97 -5.77 -5.59 -8.39
N ILE A 98 -6.33 -4.58 -7.74
CA ILE A 98 -7.77 -4.24 -7.84
C ILE A 98 -8.14 -3.96 -9.30
N GLU A 99 -7.34 -3.14 -9.98
CA GLU A 99 -7.51 -2.81 -11.41
C GLU A 99 -7.05 -3.97 -12.30
N THR A 100 -5.88 -4.56 -12.02
CA THR A 100 -5.28 -5.63 -12.85
C THR A 100 -6.20 -6.84 -13.00
N TYR A 101 -6.95 -7.20 -11.95
CA TYR A 101 -7.89 -8.32 -11.97
C TYR A 101 -9.34 -7.91 -12.25
N GLY A 102 -9.61 -6.60 -12.47
CA GLY A 102 -10.96 -6.11 -12.74
C GLY A 102 -11.94 -6.40 -11.59
N ILE A 103 -11.51 -6.23 -10.35
CA ILE A 103 -12.34 -6.57 -9.18
C ILE A 103 -13.35 -5.46 -8.87
N LEU A 104 -12.96 -4.19 -9.10
CA LEU A 104 -13.80 -3.00 -8.96
C LEU A 104 -13.57 -2.06 -10.15
N ASP A 105 -14.26 -2.31 -11.25
CA ASP A 105 -14.10 -1.51 -12.48
C ASP A 105 -14.63 -0.07 -12.35
N ASN A 106 -15.43 0.20 -11.33
CA ASN A 106 -16.09 1.48 -11.09
C ASN A 106 -15.35 2.39 -10.10
N ALA A 107 -14.36 1.87 -9.37
CA ALA A 107 -13.52 2.67 -8.49
C ALA A 107 -12.30 3.25 -9.21
N LYS A 108 -11.75 4.35 -8.69
CA LYS A 108 -10.45 4.87 -9.14
C LYS A 108 -9.32 4.18 -8.39
N VAL A 109 -8.22 3.89 -9.10
CA VAL A 109 -7.02 3.30 -8.49
C VAL A 109 -5.83 4.20 -8.80
N LEU A 110 -5.23 4.74 -7.76
CA LEU A 110 -4.00 5.54 -7.80
C LEU A 110 -2.89 4.72 -7.10
N ALA A 111 -2.37 3.73 -7.81
CA ALA A 111 -1.38 2.82 -7.26
C ALA A 111 -0.29 2.47 -8.28
N THR A 112 0.91 2.14 -7.78
CA THR A 112 2.01 1.71 -8.63
C THR A 112 2.98 0.79 -7.89
N ILE A 113 3.74 0.01 -8.65
CA ILE A 113 4.68 -0.99 -8.13
C ILE A 113 5.87 -0.29 -7.48
N GLY A 114 6.29 -0.78 -6.31
CA GLY A 114 7.54 -0.41 -5.65
C GLY A 114 7.50 0.90 -4.85
N VAL A 115 6.39 1.63 -4.85
CA VAL A 115 6.25 2.80 -3.97
C VAL A 115 6.03 2.36 -2.52
N ASN A 116 6.45 3.22 -1.62
CA ASN A 116 6.12 3.17 -0.20
C ASN A 116 5.56 4.53 0.25
N VAL A 117 5.26 4.67 1.52
CA VAL A 117 4.68 5.88 2.07
C VAL A 117 5.56 7.14 1.92
N ASP A 118 6.90 6.99 1.80
CA ASP A 118 7.81 8.10 1.57
C ASP A 118 7.85 8.52 0.10
N THR A 119 7.80 7.55 -0.81
CA THR A 119 8.04 7.76 -2.23
C THR A 119 6.78 8.06 -3.04
N ILE A 120 5.59 7.64 -2.57
CA ILE A 120 4.32 7.84 -3.28
C ILE A 120 4.00 9.31 -3.55
N LYS A 121 4.45 10.21 -2.67
CA LYS A 121 4.24 11.67 -2.81
C LYS A 121 5.03 12.29 -3.96
N SER A 122 6.12 11.65 -4.37
CA SER A 122 7.08 12.20 -5.33
C SER A 122 7.32 11.34 -6.57
N THR A 123 6.68 10.17 -6.64
CA THR A 123 6.79 9.26 -7.79
C THR A 123 5.63 9.51 -8.75
N PRO A 124 5.84 10.08 -9.95
CA PRO A 124 4.81 10.21 -10.96
C PRO A 124 4.53 8.84 -11.59
N PHE A 125 3.25 8.49 -11.73
CA PHE A 125 2.86 7.21 -12.34
C PHE A 125 1.47 7.24 -12.99
N TYR A 126 0.66 8.27 -12.72
CA TYR A 126 -0.69 8.35 -13.25
C TYR A 126 -0.70 9.25 -14.48
N GLU A 127 -1.07 8.69 -15.63
CA GLU A 127 -1.09 9.41 -16.89
C GLU A 127 -2.44 10.10 -17.10
N LEU A 128 -2.44 11.41 -17.17
CA LEU A 128 -3.63 12.21 -17.46
C LEU A 128 -3.28 13.30 -18.48
N GLU A 129 -3.96 13.32 -19.62
CA GLU A 129 -3.79 14.32 -20.70
C GLU A 129 -2.32 14.51 -21.14
N GLY A 130 -1.52 13.42 -21.12
CA GLY A 130 -0.10 13.45 -21.50
C GLY A 130 0.84 13.96 -20.41
N LYS A 131 0.36 14.12 -19.20
CA LYS A 131 1.16 14.43 -18.01
C LYS A 131 1.22 13.20 -17.11
N SER A 132 2.40 12.92 -16.58
CA SER A 132 2.59 11.92 -15.54
C SER A 132 2.50 12.57 -14.17
N LEU A 133 1.52 12.19 -13.37
CA LEU A 133 1.16 12.80 -12.09
C LEU A 133 1.52 11.86 -10.94
N THR A 134 1.86 12.43 -9.79
CA THR A 134 1.92 11.71 -8.51
C THR A 134 0.51 11.36 -8.02
N ALA A 135 0.40 10.53 -6.97
CA ALA A 135 -0.90 10.19 -6.38
C ALA A 135 -1.68 11.42 -5.91
N LEU A 136 -1.01 12.40 -5.31
CA LEU A 136 -1.66 13.62 -4.80
C LEU A 136 -2.08 14.54 -5.94
N GLU A 137 -1.24 14.78 -6.93
CA GLU A 137 -1.57 15.58 -8.11
C GLU A 137 -2.74 14.94 -8.89
N ALA A 138 -2.73 13.61 -9.05
CA ALA A 138 -3.84 12.91 -9.68
C ALA A 138 -5.14 13.02 -8.86
N LEU A 139 -5.05 12.94 -7.52
CA LEU A 139 -6.20 13.09 -6.66
C LEU A 139 -6.80 14.50 -6.74
N GLU A 140 -5.99 15.56 -6.93
CA GLU A 140 -6.49 16.93 -7.18
C GLU A 140 -7.34 17.01 -8.44
N GLU A 141 -6.93 16.35 -9.53
CA GLU A 141 -7.59 16.37 -10.84
C GLU A 141 -8.85 15.48 -10.89
N LEU A 142 -9.04 14.55 -9.96
CA LEU A 142 -10.18 13.65 -9.94
C LEU A 142 -11.39 14.28 -9.25
N ASP A 143 -12.49 14.48 -9.97
CA ASP A 143 -13.76 14.92 -9.41
C ASP A 143 -14.58 13.79 -8.82
N GLY A 144 -15.53 14.13 -7.92
CA GLY A 144 -16.53 13.21 -7.39
C GLY A 144 -16.00 12.14 -6.44
N ILE A 145 -14.78 12.27 -5.95
CA ILE A 145 -14.21 11.35 -4.96
C ILE A 145 -14.67 11.74 -3.55
N ASN A 146 -15.48 10.88 -2.94
CA ASN A 146 -16.00 11.05 -1.58
C ASN A 146 -15.47 9.98 -0.60
N LYS A 147 -14.84 8.93 -1.09
CA LYS A 147 -14.23 7.86 -0.28
C LYS A 147 -12.80 7.60 -0.74
N ILE A 148 -11.87 7.56 0.17
CA ILE A 148 -10.46 7.33 -0.14
C ILE A 148 -9.95 6.18 0.73
N TYR A 149 -9.53 5.10 0.10
CA TYR A 149 -8.96 3.92 0.74
C TYR A 149 -7.44 3.93 0.56
N VAL A 150 -6.70 4.07 1.65
CA VAL A 150 -5.23 4.12 1.61
C VAL A 150 -4.66 2.84 2.16
N MET A 151 -3.83 2.13 1.38
CA MET A 151 -3.06 0.99 1.83
C MET A 151 -1.62 1.11 1.35
N LEU A 152 -0.73 1.41 2.28
CA LEU A 152 0.71 1.55 2.06
C LEU A 152 1.46 0.92 3.24
N GLY A 153 2.66 0.45 2.99
CA GLY A 153 3.52 -0.04 4.05
C GLY A 153 4.25 -1.32 3.70
N SER A 154 3.69 -2.17 2.86
CA SER A 154 4.29 -3.46 2.46
C SER A 154 5.74 -3.30 1.99
N ASN A 155 6.03 -2.30 1.16
CA ASN A 155 7.38 -1.99 0.68
C ASN A 155 8.23 -1.22 1.70
N GLY A 156 7.62 -0.56 2.68
CA GLY A 156 8.32 0.22 3.70
C GLY A 156 8.73 -0.60 4.93
N ILE A 157 7.95 -1.61 5.28
CA ILE A 157 8.10 -2.37 6.53
C ILE A 157 9.47 -3.01 6.70
N ALA A 158 10.14 -3.37 5.61
CA ALA A 158 11.46 -3.99 5.63
C ALA A 158 12.60 -3.01 5.97
N TRP A 159 12.43 -1.71 5.68
CA TRP A 159 13.50 -0.72 5.65
C TRP A 159 13.27 0.45 6.61
N LEU A 160 12.04 0.88 6.77
CA LEU A 160 11.68 2.01 7.61
C LEU A 160 11.55 1.57 9.07
N SER A 161 11.96 2.43 9.97
CA SER A 161 11.57 2.29 11.37
C SER A 161 10.07 2.52 11.50
N LYS A 162 9.48 1.97 12.56
CA LYS A 162 8.06 2.16 12.82
C LYS A 162 7.68 3.64 12.92
N ASP A 163 8.47 4.42 13.65
CA ASP A 163 8.21 5.86 13.82
C ASP A 163 8.33 6.62 12.49
N SER A 164 9.31 6.29 11.66
CA SER A 164 9.48 6.90 10.35
C SER A 164 8.30 6.59 9.44
N LEU A 165 7.88 5.33 9.35
CA LEU A 165 6.73 4.93 8.52
C LEU A 165 5.45 5.65 8.97
N ILE A 166 5.17 5.69 10.27
CA ILE A 166 3.97 6.34 10.81
C ILE A 166 4.01 7.86 10.61
N SER A 167 5.19 8.50 10.74
CA SER A 167 5.35 9.92 10.46
C SER A 167 5.03 10.24 9.00
N SER A 168 5.61 9.50 8.06
CA SER A 168 5.38 9.69 6.63
C SER A 168 3.93 9.37 6.23
N TYR A 169 3.33 8.37 6.86
CA TYR A 169 1.92 8.05 6.65
C TYR A 169 1.00 9.18 7.12
N ARG A 170 1.29 9.76 8.30
CA ARG A 170 0.59 10.93 8.83
C ARG A 170 0.64 12.10 7.86
N GLU A 171 1.83 12.47 7.38
CA GLU A 171 2.00 13.56 6.42
C GLU A 171 1.17 13.31 5.16
N PHE A 172 1.22 12.09 4.63
CA PHE A 172 0.48 11.73 3.42
C PHE A 172 -1.02 11.86 3.60
N VAL A 173 -1.58 11.35 4.70
CA VAL A 173 -3.02 11.46 4.98
C VAL A 173 -3.45 12.90 5.21
N LEU A 174 -2.63 13.72 5.89
CA LEU A 174 -2.91 15.14 6.08
C LEU A 174 -2.95 15.91 4.74
N GLU A 175 -2.12 15.54 3.77
CA GLU A 175 -2.18 16.12 2.42
C GLU A 175 -3.44 15.68 1.68
N ILE A 176 -3.85 14.42 1.78
CA ILE A 176 -5.12 13.93 1.25
C ILE A 176 -6.30 14.72 1.84
N GLN A 177 -6.32 14.96 3.16
CA GLN A 177 -7.38 15.73 3.82
C GLN A 177 -7.45 17.19 3.35
N LYS A 178 -6.32 17.79 2.98
CA LYS A 178 -6.31 19.15 2.40
C LYS A 178 -6.89 19.17 0.99
N ILE A 179 -6.58 18.13 0.17
CA ILE A 179 -7.04 18.03 -1.22
C ILE A 179 -8.54 17.69 -1.28
N LYS A 180 -9.00 16.77 -0.44
CA LYS A 180 -10.39 16.29 -0.39
C LYS A 180 -10.95 16.38 1.03
N PRO A 181 -11.23 17.61 1.54
CA PRO A 181 -11.61 17.83 2.95
C PRO A 181 -12.94 17.18 3.36
N GLU A 182 -13.83 16.93 2.39
CA GLU A 182 -15.12 16.30 2.65
C GLU A 182 -15.10 14.76 2.48
N ALA A 183 -14.01 14.20 1.96
CA ALA A 183 -13.93 12.77 1.71
C ALA A 183 -13.78 11.98 3.01
N THR A 184 -14.45 10.84 3.06
CA THR A 184 -14.23 9.83 4.11
C THR A 184 -12.95 9.06 3.80
N ILE A 185 -11.98 9.08 4.71
CA ILE A 185 -10.70 8.38 4.54
C ILE A 185 -10.69 7.10 5.36
N TYR A 186 -10.35 6.00 4.69
CA TYR A 186 -10.17 4.68 5.25
C TYR A 186 -8.69 4.30 5.17
N ILE A 187 -8.04 4.17 6.32
CA ILE A 187 -6.70 3.58 6.40
C ILE A 187 -6.88 2.06 6.50
N GLN A 188 -6.44 1.34 5.49
CA GLN A 188 -6.48 -0.11 5.50
C GLN A 188 -5.23 -0.68 6.17
N SER A 189 -5.40 -1.83 6.83
CA SER A 189 -4.27 -2.58 7.37
C SER A 189 -3.29 -3.01 6.28
N ILE A 190 -2.00 -3.06 6.60
CA ILE A 190 -0.99 -3.76 5.79
C ILE A 190 -1.37 -5.24 5.80
N LEU A 191 -1.44 -5.87 4.63
CA LEU A 191 -1.89 -7.24 4.46
C LEU A 191 -0.88 -8.26 5.04
N PRO A 192 -1.33 -9.46 5.43
CA PRO A 192 -0.43 -10.49 5.92
C PRO A 192 0.42 -11.07 4.80
N VAL A 193 1.51 -11.71 5.17
CA VAL A 193 2.35 -12.51 4.28
C VAL A 193 2.23 -13.98 4.62
N THR A 194 2.61 -14.87 3.69
CA THR A 194 2.61 -16.30 3.95
C THR A 194 3.58 -16.67 5.07
N LYS A 195 3.35 -17.81 5.69
CA LYS A 195 4.23 -18.34 6.72
C LYS A 195 5.66 -18.54 6.18
N THR A 196 5.78 -19.07 4.97
CA THR A 196 7.08 -19.27 4.32
C THR A 196 7.83 -17.93 4.18
N LEU A 197 7.19 -16.86 3.73
CA LEU A 197 7.85 -15.55 3.62
C LEU A 197 8.16 -14.98 5.00
N SER A 198 7.24 -15.05 5.94
CA SER A 198 7.42 -14.57 7.32
C SER A 198 8.61 -15.21 8.03
N ASP A 199 8.81 -16.53 7.83
CA ASP A 199 9.89 -17.28 8.44
C ASP A 199 11.25 -17.08 7.75
N LEU A 200 11.26 -16.83 6.43
CA LEU A 200 12.47 -16.66 5.63
C LEU A 200 13.01 -15.22 5.62
N ALA A 201 12.13 -14.25 5.68
CA ALA A 201 12.51 -12.85 5.51
C ALA A 201 12.93 -12.23 6.85
N ASN A 202 14.19 -11.87 6.97
CA ASN A 202 14.72 -11.20 8.18
C ASN A 202 14.03 -9.86 8.51
N ASN A 203 13.29 -9.28 7.57
CA ASN A 203 12.76 -7.91 7.69
C ASN A 203 11.24 -7.80 7.50
N ILE A 204 10.56 -8.85 7.04
CA ILE A 204 9.10 -8.88 6.84
C ILE A 204 8.56 -10.09 7.59
N SER A 205 7.75 -9.87 8.62
CA SER A 205 7.07 -10.92 9.35
C SER A 205 5.67 -10.47 9.74
N ASN A 206 4.75 -11.42 9.93
CA ASN A 206 3.40 -11.10 10.37
C ASN A 206 3.38 -10.39 11.73
N ASP A 207 4.24 -10.77 12.67
CA ASP A 207 4.39 -10.06 13.96
C ASP A 207 4.76 -8.59 13.77
N LYS A 208 5.65 -8.30 12.82
CA LYS A 208 6.07 -6.93 12.52
C LYS A 208 4.93 -6.16 11.82
N ILE A 209 4.24 -6.80 10.88
CA ILE A 209 3.05 -6.23 10.21
C ILE A 209 2.00 -5.86 11.26
N ASP A 210 1.69 -6.74 12.19
CA ASP A 210 0.70 -6.50 13.24
C ASP A 210 1.09 -5.33 14.16
N GLN A 211 2.37 -5.19 14.48
CA GLN A 211 2.87 -4.02 15.22
C GLN A 211 2.69 -2.70 14.47
N TYR A 212 2.88 -2.69 13.14
CA TYR A 212 2.61 -1.51 12.32
C TYR A 212 1.11 -1.24 12.21
N ASN A 213 0.30 -2.26 12.01
CA ASN A 213 -1.16 -2.13 11.95
C ASN A 213 -1.73 -1.55 13.25
N ALA A 214 -1.22 -1.96 14.41
CA ALA A 214 -1.61 -1.36 15.69
C ALA A 214 -1.29 0.15 15.78
N GLN A 215 -0.22 0.62 15.14
CA GLN A 215 0.09 2.05 15.05
C GLN A 215 -0.80 2.76 14.03
N LEU A 216 -1.17 2.11 12.92
CA LEU A 216 -2.11 2.67 11.95
C LEU A 216 -3.51 2.88 12.56
N VAL A 217 -3.96 2.00 13.46
CA VAL A 217 -5.19 2.22 14.25
C VAL A 217 -5.08 3.52 15.07
N SER A 218 -3.97 3.70 15.76
CA SER A 218 -3.74 4.90 16.58
C SER A 218 -3.69 6.15 15.72
N LEU A 219 -3.05 6.07 14.56
CA LEU A 219 -2.95 7.15 13.58
C LEU A 219 -4.33 7.49 12.98
N ALA A 220 -5.13 6.50 12.62
CA ALA A 220 -6.48 6.71 12.10
C ALA A 220 -7.33 7.48 13.12
N LYS A 221 -7.28 7.09 14.39
CA LYS A 221 -7.96 7.79 15.48
C LYS A 221 -7.47 9.23 15.64
N GLU A 222 -6.16 9.47 15.60
CA GLU A 222 -5.56 10.80 15.71
C GLU A 222 -6.04 11.74 14.60
N LEU A 223 -6.12 11.22 13.36
CA LEU A 223 -6.46 12.00 12.17
C LEU A 223 -7.96 12.06 11.86
N GLY A 224 -8.82 11.45 12.69
CA GLY A 224 -10.26 11.37 12.41
C GLY A 224 -10.59 10.56 11.16
N CYS A 225 -9.78 9.54 10.85
CA CYS A 225 -10.00 8.59 9.78
C CYS A 225 -10.59 7.29 10.31
N TYR A 226 -11.15 6.49 9.42
CA TYR A 226 -11.53 5.12 9.75
C TYR A 226 -10.36 4.16 9.49
N TYR A 227 -10.32 3.07 10.26
CA TYR A 227 -9.40 1.95 10.05
C TYR A 227 -10.17 0.71 9.64
N VAL A 228 -9.72 0.02 8.58
CA VAL A 228 -10.34 -1.22 8.09
C VAL A 228 -9.34 -2.36 8.17
N ASP A 229 -9.66 -3.39 8.96
CA ASP A 229 -8.74 -4.49 9.28
C ASP A 229 -8.84 -5.65 8.29
N VAL A 230 -8.43 -5.41 7.05
CA VAL A 230 -8.36 -6.45 6.01
C VAL A 230 -7.35 -7.54 6.36
N ASN A 231 -6.30 -7.20 7.13
CA ASN A 231 -5.25 -8.14 7.53
C ASN A 231 -5.83 -9.35 8.27
N SER A 232 -6.71 -9.10 9.25
CA SER A 232 -7.32 -10.18 10.03
C SER A 232 -8.22 -11.08 9.19
N GLU A 233 -8.91 -10.54 8.17
CA GLU A 233 -9.77 -11.33 7.28
C GLU A 233 -8.97 -12.29 6.39
N LEU A 234 -7.77 -11.90 5.97
CA LEU A 234 -6.96 -12.71 5.04
C LEU A 234 -6.05 -13.72 5.72
N LYS A 235 -5.99 -13.72 7.06
CA LYS A 235 -5.19 -14.67 7.85
C LYS A 235 -5.90 -16.00 8.03
N ASP A 236 -5.11 -17.06 8.01
CA ASP A 236 -5.53 -18.40 8.44
C ASP A 236 -5.42 -18.59 9.96
N GLU A 237 -5.64 -19.83 10.42
CA GLU A 237 -5.55 -20.19 11.84
C GLU A 237 -4.12 -20.05 12.42
N GLU A 238 -3.08 -20.00 11.57
CA GLU A 238 -1.69 -19.77 11.98
C GLU A 238 -1.34 -18.27 12.03
N GLY A 239 -2.29 -17.38 11.70
CA GLY A 239 -2.10 -15.93 11.65
C GLY A 239 -1.29 -15.46 10.46
N CYS A 240 -1.26 -16.22 9.38
CA CYS A 240 -0.53 -15.96 8.15
C CYS A 240 -1.48 -15.91 6.94
N LEU A 241 -1.03 -15.30 5.85
CA LEU A 241 -1.68 -15.49 4.56
C LEU A 241 -1.51 -16.96 4.15
N PRO A 242 -2.59 -17.68 3.78
CA PRO A 242 -2.45 -19.05 3.26
C PRO A 242 -1.52 -19.10 2.06
N GLU A 243 -0.66 -20.14 1.96
CA GLU A 243 0.32 -20.27 0.87
C GLU A 243 -0.31 -20.21 -0.53
N TYR A 244 -1.50 -20.82 -0.69
CA TYR A 244 -2.24 -20.79 -1.96
C TYR A 244 -2.90 -19.45 -2.28
N ALA A 245 -2.98 -18.55 -1.32
CA ALA A 245 -3.52 -17.20 -1.48
C ALA A 245 -2.53 -16.24 -2.14
N SER A 246 -1.24 -16.59 -2.14
CA SER A 246 -0.19 -15.82 -2.80
C SER A 246 0.17 -16.40 -4.16
N GLN A 247 0.62 -15.54 -5.08
CA GLN A 247 1.01 -15.97 -6.43
C GLN A 247 2.25 -16.87 -6.43
N SER A 248 3.32 -16.53 -5.71
CA SER A 248 4.52 -17.34 -5.52
C SER A 248 5.57 -16.67 -4.64
N ASP A 249 5.38 -15.41 -4.30
CA ASP A 249 6.35 -14.61 -3.54
C ASP A 249 5.98 -14.46 -2.06
N GLY A 250 4.83 -15.00 -1.67
CA GLY A 250 4.34 -14.97 -0.31
C GLY A 250 3.66 -13.67 0.11
N MET A 251 3.53 -12.69 -0.79
CA MET A 251 2.99 -11.37 -0.51
C MET A 251 1.85 -10.96 -1.46
N HIS A 252 2.05 -11.09 -2.78
CA HIS A 252 1.06 -10.69 -3.76
C HIS A 252 -0.07 -11.71 -3.86
N LEU A 253 -1.30 -11.22 -3.76
CA LEU A 253 -2.50 -12.05 -3.71
C LEU A 253 -2.85 -12.67 -5.07
N THR A 254 -3.48 -13.82 -5.04
CA THR A 254 -4.21 -14.37 -6.19
C THR A 254 -5.50 -13.57 -6.43
N SER A 255 -6.06 -13.66 -7.64
CA SER A 255 -7.32 -12.97 -7.98
C SER A 255 -8.47 -13.35 -7.04
N GLU A 256 -8.52 -14.60 -6.57
CA GLU A 256 -9.52 -15.06 -5.61
C GLU A 256 -9.43 -14.30 -4.27
N TYR A 257 -8.23 -14.05 -3.78
CA TYR A 257 -8.03 -13.31 -2.53
C TYR A 257 -8.27 -11.81 -2.67
N TYR A 258 -8.16 -11.24 -3.87
CA TYR A 258 -8.68 -9.89 -4.12
C TYR A 258 -10.20 -9.82 -4.00
N VAL A 259 -10.94 -10.87 -4.41
CA VAL A 259 -12.39 -10.93 -4.19
C VAL A 259 -12.70 -10.95 -2.70
N HIS A 260 -12.01 -11.77 -1.89
CA HIS A 260 -12.16 -11.78 -0.44
C HIS A 260 -11.91 -10.40 0.18
N TRP A 261 -10.84 -9.72 -0.22
CA TRP A 261 -10.54 -8.37 0.24
C TRP A 261 -11.69 -7.41 -0.05
N ILE A 262 -12.16 -7.36 -1.28
CA ILE A 262 -13.23 -6.42 -1.66
C ILE A 262 -14.57 -6.80 -1.03
N ASP A 263 -14.89 -8.09 -0.89
CA ASP A 263 -16.10 -8.52 -0.20
C ASP A 263 -16.06 -8.18 1.31
N TYR A 264 -14.88 -8.23 1.93
CA TYR A 264 -14.70 -7.71 3.27
C TYR A 264 -15.01 -6.20 3.34
N LEU A 265 -14.47 -5.40 2.42
CA LEU A 265 -14.77 -3.96 2.37
C LEU A 265 -16.27 -3.67 2.17
N LYS A 266 -16.99 -4.51 1.40
CA LYS A 266 -18.44 -4.39 1.22
C LYS A 266 -19.25 -4.64 2.49
N CYS A 267 -18.67 -5.31 3.48
CA CYS A 267 -19.28 -5.54 4.78
C CYS A 267 -18.71 -4.65 5.89
N HIS A 268 -17.79 -3.72 5.57
CA HIS A 268 -17.12 -2.86 6.53
C HIS A 268 -17.09 -1.41 6.02
N THR A 269 -18.26 -0.78 6.06
CA THR A 269 -18.47 0.61 5.61
C THR A 269 -18.69 1.53 6.79
N ALA A 270 -18.25 2.78 6.68
CA ALA A 270 -18.53 3.79 7.69
C ALA A 270 -20.04 4.04 7.80
N PRO A 271 -20.52 4.41 9.00
CA PRO A 271 -21.93 4.75 9.26
C PRO A 271 -22.47 5.86 8.38
#